data_92099a979dfd4803a714c08cd5f56ff3
#
_entry.id   92099a979dfd4803a714c08cd5f56ff3
#
_cell.length_a   1.000
_cell.length_b   1.000
_cell.length_c   1.000
_cell.angle_alpha   90.00
_cell.angle_beta   90.00
_cell.angle_gamma   90.00
#
_symmetry.space_group_name_H-M   'P 1'
#
loop_
_entity.id
_entity.type
_entity.pdbx_description
1 polymer ?
#
loop_
_entity_poly.entity_id
_entity_poly.type
_entity_poly.pdbx_seq_one_letter_code
_entity_poly.pdbx_strand_id
1 'polypeptide(L)'
;MLEDPGLDPAELAGTLQVAYGIDVTALSFVPGYDLEAASYEVSTPDGSFFLKVRLGAVQQASLDVPRALLEARVPNVLAPIPTRSSALWAAMDWRRLVLQPFVHGRNAMVAGLTDDQWRSFGATLRAVHDSGLERSFADRLPVETFSLAAAAPVRRIFEAALLQTFGSPAARQLAAFCRQQAGRIGATLERAEVLGALLRARSFDLVLCHTDIHAANILVTDEGGIVLVDWDAPMIAPRERDLLFVIGSRIARRVEPHEEARFFEGYGTVEVDPEAIVYYRYERILEDIGVDAASVFGDDSQTEETRQAQVDLVMSFFAPGGMLASAEQV
;
A
#
# COMPACT_ATOMS: atom_id res chain seq x y z
N MET A 1 -0.96 3.98 -12.31
CA MET A 1 -0.53 5.03 -13.29
C MET A 1 -1.50 6.18 -13.27
N LEU A 2 -1.01 7.42 -13.36
CA LEU A 2 -1.88 8.60 -13.46
C LEU A 2 -2.38 8.84 -14.90
N GLU A 3 -1.67 8.31 -15.89
CA GLU A 3 -1.98 8.43 -17.32
C GLU A 3 -2.28 7.06 -17.92
N ASP A 4 -3.27 7.00 -18.83
CA ASP A 4 -3.60 5.77 -19.54
C ASP A 4 -2.40 5.34 -20.42
N PRO A 5 -1.85 4.13 -20.25
CA PRO A 5 -0.76 3.64 -21.08
C PRO A 5 -1.20 3.28 -22.51
N GLY A 6 -2.46 3.49 -22.87
CA GLY A 6 -2.96 3.24 -24.22
C GLY A 6 -2.99 1.76 -24.63
N LEU A 7 -3.36 0.87 -23.71
CA LEU A 7 -3.52 -0.55 -24.03
C LEU A 7 -4.67 -0.75 -25.02
N ASP A 8 -4.52 -1.72 -25.94
CA ASP A 8 -5.57 -2.02 -26.92
C ASP A 8 -6.84 -2.56 -26.24
N PRO A 9 -7.97 -1.83 -26.28
CA PRO A 9 -9.20 -2.27 -25.65
C PRO A 9 -9.75 -3.59 -26.23
N ALA A 10 -9.50 -3.87 -27.51
CA ALA A 10 -9.98 -5.11 -28.15
C ALA A 10 -9.18 -6.32 -27.65
N GLU A 11 -7.87 -6.16 -27.44
CA GLU A 11 -7.01 -7.20 -26.87
C GLU A 11 -7.39 -7.49 -25.42
N LEU A 12 -7.61 -6.44 -24.60
CA LEU A 12 -8.09 -6.57 -23.22
C LEU A 12 -9.43 -7.32 -23.17
N ALA A 13 -10.42 -6.89 -23.97
CA ALA A 13 -11.74 -7.51 -24.01
C ALA A 13 -11.67 -8.98 -24.46
N GLY A 14 -10.89 -9.27 -25.49
CA GLY A 14 -10.68 -10.65 -25.97
C GLY A 14 -10.05 -11.54 -24.90
N THR A 15 -9.04 -11.05 -24.20
CA THR A 15 -8.40 -11.80 -23.10
C THR A 15 -9.38 -12.05 -21.94
N LEU A 16 -10.17 -11.05 -21.57
CA LEU A 16 -11.18 -11.17 -20.51
C LEU A 16 -12.29 -12.17 -20.90
N GLN A 17 -12.74 -12.16 -22.15
CA GLN A 17 -13.72 -13.12 -22.64
C GLN A 17 -13.19 -14.56 -22.59
N VAL A 18 -11.96 -14.79 -23.03
CA VAL A 18 -11.35 -16.13 -23.01
C VAL A 18 -11.10 -16.61 -21.59
N ALA A 19 -10.50 -15.77 -20.75
CA ALA A 19 -10.05 -16.17 -19.43
C ALA A 19 -11.18 -16.23 -18.40
N TYR A 20 -12.11 -15.25 -18.40
CA TYR A 20 -13.16 -15.11 -17.39
C TYR A 20 -14.56 -15.37 -17.93
N GLY A 21 -14.75 -15.30 -19.24
CA GLY A 21 -16.02 -15.53 -19.90
C GLY A 21 -16.99 -14.36 -19.79
N ILE A 22 -16.48 -13.17 -19.69
CA ILE A 22 -17.27 -11.95 -19.59
C ILE A 22 -17.33 -11.21 -20.92
N ASP A 23 -18.50 -10.67 -21.25
CA ASP A 23 -18.74 -9.87 -22.45
C ASP A 23 -18.51 -8.38 -22.11
N VAL A 24 -17.33 -7.87 -22.50
CA VAL A 24 -16.96 -6.48 -22.23
C VAL A 24 -17.71 -5.53 -23.16
N THR A 25 -18.46 -4.58 -22.60
CA THR A 25 -19.17 -3.55 -23.37
C THR A 25 -18.43 -2.22 -23.39
N ALA A 26 -17.64 -1.91 -22.33
CA ALA A 26 -16.79 -0.72 -22.26
C ALA A 26 -15.62 -0.95 -21.33
N LEU A 27 -14.52 -0.22 -21.56
CA LEU A 27 -13.34 -0.12 -20.70
C LEU A 27 -13.08 1.36 -20.44
N SER A 28 -13.02 1.74 -19.17
CA SER A 28 -12.73 3.11 -18.74
C SER A 28 -11.49 3.09 -17.84
N PHE A 29 -10.46 3.84 -18.24
CA PHE A 29 -9.24 3.95 -17.42
C PHE A 29 -9.54 4.61 -16.07
N VAL A 30 -9.00 4.02 -15.00
CA VAL A 30 -9.09 4.51 -13.62
C VAL A 30 -7.69 4.99 -13.19
N PRO A 31 -7.46 6.30 -13.04
CA PRO A 31 -6.17 6.82 -12.59
C PRO A 31 -5.80 6.30 -11.20
N GLY A 32 -4.55 5.96 -10.99
CA GLY A 32 -4.03 5.46 -9.71
C GLY A 32 -2.53 5.74 -9.56
N TYR A 33 -2.02 5.62 -8.34
CA TYR A 33 -0.61 5.93 -8.02
C TYR A 33 0.36 4.78 -8.28
N ASP A 34 -0.13 3.54 -8.53
CA ASP A 34 0.72 2.40 -8.85
C ASP A 34 1.36 2.60 -10.25
N LEU A 35 2.68 2.74 -10.29
CA LEU A 35 3.44 2.94 -11.53
C LEU A 35 3.59 1.66 -12.35
N GLU A 36 3.43 0.50 -11.71
CA GLU A 36 3.60 -0.81 -12.33
C GLU A 36 2.28 -1.45 -12.77
N ALA A 37 1.16 -0.74 -12.59
CA ALA A 37 -0.15 -1.23 -13.01
C ALA A 37 -1.01 -0.14 -13.64
N ALA A 38 -1.81 -0.53 -14.64
CA ALA A 38 -2.91 0.25 -15.17
C ALA A 38 -4.24 -0.34 -14.68
N SER A 39 -5.18 0.51 -14.30
CA SER A 39 -6.47 0.07 -13.78
C SER A 39 -7.60 0.51 -14.70
N TYR A 40 -8.60 -0.35 -14.85
CA TYR A 40 -9.77 -0.07 -15.69
C TYR A 40 -11.06 -0.50 -14.99
N GLU A 41 -12.10 0.28 -15.15
CA GLU A 41 -13.46 -0.20 -14.97
C GLU A 41 -13.87 -0.97 -16.23
N VAL A 42 -14.32 -2.20 -16.06
CA VAL A 42 -14.81 -3.08 -17.11
C VAL A 42 -16.33 -3.15 -17.00
N SER A 43 -17.04 -2.53 -17.92
CA SER A 43 -18.50 -2.61 -17.98
C SER A 43 -18.93 -3.86 -18.74
N THR A 44 -19.96 -4.55 -18.25
CA THR A 44 -20.60 -5.72 -18.86
C THR A 44 -22.11 -5.60 -18.75
N PRO A 45 -22.90 -6.43 -19.46
CA PRO A 45 -24.34 -6.45 -19.29
C PRO A 45 -24.81 -6.80 -17.86
N ASP A 46 -23.99 -7.53 -17.11
CA ASP A 46 -24.32 -8.04 -15.77
C ASP A 46 -23.74 -7.16 -14.64
N GLY A 47 -23.07 -6.06 -14.96
CA GLY A 47 -22.46 -5.14 -13.98
C GLY A 47 -21.02 -4.75 -14.33
N SER A 48 -20.34 -4.13 -13.40
CA SER A 48 -18.96 -3.66 -13.58
C SER A 48 -17.96 -4.50 -12.79
N PHE A 49 -16.73 -4.59 -13.32
CA PHE A 49 -15.58 -5.20 -12.69
C PHE A 49 -14.41 -4.20 -12.65
N PHE A 50 -13.49 -4.40 -11.70
CA PHE A 50 -12.23 -3.70 -11.65
C PHE A 50 -11.14 -4.59 -12.24
N LEU A 51 -10.44 -4.10 -13.25
CA LEU A 51 -9.32 -4.79 -13.90
C LEU A 51 -8.03 -4.08 -13.53
N LYS A 52 -7.10 -4.77 -12.87
CA LYS A 52 -5.72 -4.34 -12.66
C LYS A 52 -4.81 -5.06 -13.67
N VAL A 53 -4.20 -4.30 -14.58
CA VAL A 53 -3.24 -4.80 -15.57
C VAL A 53 -1.84 -4.51 -15.06
N ARG A 54 -1.15 -5.52 -14.54
CA ARG A 54 0.21 -5.37 -14.04
C ARG A 54 1.24 -5.49 -15.17
N LEU A 55 2.19 -4.58 -15.16
CA LEU A 55 3.28 -4.47 -16.13
C LEU A 55 4.50 -5.27 -15.62
N GLY A 56 4.32 -6.54 -15.31
CA GLY A 56 5.40 -7.38 -14.79
C GLY A 56 4.90 -8.61 -14.05
N ALA A 57 5.77 -9.18 -13.21
CA ALA A 57 5.43 -10.34 -12.41
C ALA A 57 4.42 -9.97 -11.31
N VAL A 58 3.43 -10.84 -11.10
CA VAL A 58 2.53 -10.77 -9.96
C VAL A 58 3.11 -11.60 -8.83
N GLN A 59 3.18 -11.03 -7.65
CA GLN A 59 3.42 -11.83 -6.46
C GLN A 59 2.17 -12.67 -6.18
N GLN A 60 2.25 -13.98 -6.40
CA GLN A 60 1.08 -14.87 -6.27
C GLN A 60 0.41 -14.73 -4.89
N ALA A 61 1.17 -14.52 -3.85
CA ALA A 61 0.66 -14.33 -2.49
C ALA A 61 -0.26 -13.10 -2.34
N SER A 62 -0.03 -12.03 -3.12
CA SER A 62 -0.89 -10.83 -3.11
C SER A 62 -2.31 -11.12 -3.62
N LEU A 63 -2.49 -12.19 -4.36
CA LEU A 63 -3.79 -12.67 -4.85
C LEU A 63 -4.35 -13.80 -3.98
N ASP A 64 -3.49 -14.71 -3.51
CA ASP A 64 -3.90 -15.84 -2.71
C ASP A 64 -4.39 -15.43 -1.31
N VAL A 65 -3.77 -14.42 -0.69
CA VAL A 65 -4.12 -13.94 0.66
C VAL A 65 -5.55 -13.42 0.73
N PRO A 66 -5.97 -12.41 -0.07
CA PRO A 66 -7.34 -11.91 -0.02
C PRO A 66 -8.35 -12.99 -0.44
N ARG A 67 -7.97 -13.94 -1.31
CA ARG A 67 -8.81 -15.07 -1.66
C ARG A 67 -9.02 -16.01 -0.48
N ALA A 68 -7.96 -16.36 0.25
CA ALA A 68 -8.04 -17.20 1.44
C ALA A 68 -8.82 -16.51 2.58
N LEU A 69 -8.65 -15.20 2.77
CA LEU A 69 -9.45 -14.41 3.74
C LEU A 69 -10.94 -14.44 3.40
N LEU A 70 -11.29 -14.28 2.13
CA LEU A 70 -12.68 -14.39 1.67
C LEU A 70 -13.25 -15.79 1.93
N GLU A 71 -12.49 -16.84 1.64
CA GLU A 71 -12.88 -18.24 1.89
C GLU A 71 -13.01 -18.54 3.40
N ALA A 72 -12.17 -17.92 4.23
CA ALA A 72 -12.28 -17.94 5.69
C ALA A 72 -13.44 -17.05 6.22
N ARG A 73 -14.18 -16.39 5.33
CA ARG A 73 -15.30 -15.48 5.66
C ARG A 73 -14.89 -14.27 6.50
N VAL A 74 -13.66 -13.80 6.33
CA VAL A 74 -13.28 -12.50 6.88
C VAL A 74 -14.08 -11.41 6.15
N PRO A 75 -14.80 -10.53 6.88
CA PRO A 75 -15.64 -9.53 6.25
C PRO A 75 -14.84 -8.45 5.55
N ASN A 76 -15.49 -7.73 4.63
CA ASN A 76 -14.98 -6.50 4.01
C ASN A 76 -13.62 -6.65 3.29
N VAL A 77 -13.26 -7.83 2.80
CA VAL A 77 -12.05 -8.09 2.02
C VAL A 77 -12.42 -8.25 0.56
N LEU A 78 -11.76 -7.49 -0.31
CA LEU A 78 -11.91 -7.64 -1.75
C LEU A 78 -10.88 -8.67 -2.27
N ALA A 79 -11.37 -9.70 -2.96
CA ALA A 79 -10.54 -10.75 -3.50
C ALA A 79 -10.63 -10.83 -5.02
N PRO A 80 -9.57 -11.30 -5.73
CA PRO A 80 -9.60 -11.50 -7.17
C PRO A 80 -10.61 -12.59 -7.56
N ILE A 81 -11.24 -12.39 -8.72
CA ILE A 81 -12.16 -13.34 -9.33
C ILE A 81 -11.31 -14.40 -10.05
N PRO A 82 -11.55 -15.70 -9.80
CA PRO A 82 -10.83 -16.74 -10.52
C PRO A 82 -11.20 -16.78 -12.02
N THR A 83 -10.22 -17.08 -12.85
CA THR A 83 -10.44 -17.41 -14.25
C THR A 83 -11.22 -18.74 -14.38
N ARG A 84 -11.67 -19.07 -15.59
CA ARG A 84 -12.27 -20.37 -15.90
C ARG A 84 -11.34 -21.58 -15.60
N SER A 85 -10.04 -21.37 -15.60
CA SER A 85 -9.03 -22.37 -15.21
C SER A 85 -8.67 -22.34 -13.72
N SER A 86 -9.40 -21.57 -12.90
CA SER A 86 -9.16 -21.38 -11.46
C SER A 86 -7.87 -20.64 -11.11
N ALA A 87 -7.20 -20.00 -12.07
CA ALA A 87 -6.09 -19.09 -11.79
C ALA A 87 -6.64 -17.74 -11.31
N LEU A 88 -5.87 -16.99 -10.53
CA LEU A 88 -6.29 -15.68 -10.01
C LEU A 88 -5.86 -14.51 -10.93
N TRP A 89 -5.25 -14.80 -12.05
CA TRP A 89 -4.88 -13.84 -13.08
C TRP A 89 -4.86 -14.50 -14.47
N ALA A 90 -4.98 -13.70 -15.52
CA ALA A 90 -4.82 -14.13 -16.90
C ALA A 90 -3.56 -13.49 -17.51
N ALA A 91 -2.90 -14.23 -18.43
CA ALA A 91 -1.78 -13.70 -19.19
C ALA A 91 -2.28 -12.95 -20.44
N MET A 92 -1.68 -11.79 -20.71
CA MET A 92 -1.78 -11.06 -21.97
C MET A 92 -0.36 -10.59 -22.30
N ASP A 93 0.29 -11.28 -23.23
CA ASP A 93 1.74 -11.15 -23.49
C ASP A 93 2.56 -11.32 -22.20
N TRP A 94 3.35 -10.30 -21.88
CA TRP A 94 4.15 -10.21 -20.65
C TRP A 94 3.37 -9.61 -19.46
N ARG A 95 2.14 -9.15 -19.69
CA ARG A 95 1.27 -8.52 -18.67
C ARG A 95 0.43 -9.56 -17.94
N ARG A 96 -0.07 -9.17 -16.79
CA ARG A 96 -0.96 -9.99 -15.95
C ARG A 96 -2.24 -9.22 -15.64
N LEU A 97 -3.36 -9.80 -15.98
CA LEU A 97 -4.71 -9.25 -15.81
C LEU A 97 -5.34 -9.86 -14.57
N VAL A 98 -5.57 -9.04 -13.56
CA VAL A 98 -6.27 -9.42 -12.33
C VAL A 98 -7.64 -8.77 -12.33
N LEU A 99 -8.69 -9.59 -12.28
CA LEU A 99 -10.07 -9.11 -12.24
C LEU A 99 -10.62 -9.18 -10.83
N GLN A 100 -11.30 -8.13 -10.39
CA GLN A 100 -11.95 -8.02 -9.08
C GLN A 100 -13.38 -7.50 -9.24
N PRO A 101 -14.29 -7.72 -8.27
CA PRO A 101 -15.56 -6.99 -8.25
C PRO A 101 -15.31 -5.48 -8.26
N PHE A 102 -16.13 -4.74 -8.99
CA PHE A 102 -16.09 -3.27 -8.92
C PHE A 102 -16.83 -2.81 -7.66
N VAL A 103 -16.19 -1.98 -6.87
CA VAL A 103 -16.79 -1.39 -5.67
C VAL A 103 -17.14 0.06 -5.97
N HIS A 104 -18.43 0.36 -6.04
CA HIS A 104 -18.92 1.73 -6.14
C HIS A 104 -18.74 2.44 -4.81
N GLY A 105 -18.04 3.57 -4.83
CA GLY A 105 -17.71 4.30 -3.61
C GLY A 105 -16.49 5.20 -3.76
N ARG A 106 -15.94 5.64 -2.65
CA ARG A 106 -14.74 6.50 -2.60
C ARG A 106 -13.79 6.00 -1.52
N ASN A 107 -12.50 6.22 -1.70
CA ASN A 107 -11.54 5.88 -0.64
C ASN A 107 -11.75 6.77 0.61
N ALA A 108 -11.39 6.24 1.78
CA ALA A 108 -11.58 6.92 3.05
C ALA A 108 -10.67 8.15 3.23
N MET A 109 -9.62 8.31 2.42
CA MET A 109 -8.81 9.52 2.41
C MET A 109 -9.63 10.74 1.96
N VAL A 110 -10.56 10.53 1.01
CA VAL A 110 -11.45 11.57 0.47
C VAL A 110 -12.79 11.61 1.22
N ALA A 111 -13.38 10.44 1.50
CA ALA A 111 -14.71 10.35 2.10
C ALA A 111 -14.71 10.58 3.61
N GLY A 112 -13.59 10.28 4.30
CA GLY A 112 -13.57 10.08 5.74
C GLY A 112 -14.24 8.77 6.13
N LEU A 113 -14.26 8.46 7.42
CA LEU A 113 -15.00 7.34 7.99
C LEU A 113 -15.91 7.84 9.11
N THR A 114 -17.14 7.33 9.15
CA THR A 114 -18.04 7.49 10.29
C THR A 114 -17.58 6.65 11.48
N ASP A 115 -18.14 6.90 12.67
CA ASP A 115 -17.87 6.11 13.88
C ASP A 115 -18.10 4.60 13.66
N ASP A 116 -19.18 4.24 12.95
CA ASP A 116 -19.52 2.84 12.68
C ASP A 116 -18.58 2.21 11.65
N GLN A 117 -18.11 2.97 10.68
CA GLN A 117 -17.12 2.52 9.72
C GLN A 117 -15.74 2.33 10.36
N TRP A 118 -15.36 3.18 11.33
CA TRP A 118 -14.17 2.98 12.15
C TRP A 118 -14.24 1.69 12.97
N ARG A 119 -15.39 1.41 13.60
CA ARG A 119 -15.63 0.13 14.30
C ARG A 119 -15.55 -1.07 13.34
N SER A 120 -16.19 -0.94 12.18
CA SER A 120 -16.14 -1.98 11.15
C SER A 120 -14.73 -2.25 10.65
N PHE A 121 -13.93 -1.19 10.45
CA PHE A 121 -12.52 -1.31 10.10
C PHE A 121 -11.74 -2.05 11.18
N GLY A 122 -11.89 -1.66 12.46
CA GLY A 122 -11.25 -2.34 13.57
C GLY A 122 -11.61 -3.82 13.64
N ALA A 123 -12.91 -4.15 13.55
CA ALA A 123 -13.38 -5.52 13.59
C ALA A 123 -12.86 -6.35 12.39
N THR A 124 -12.80 -5.75 11.21
CA THR A 124 -12.25 -6.42 10.00
C THR A 124 -10.76 -6.69 10.16
N LEU A 125 -9.96 -5.71 10.57
CA LEU A 125 -8.52 -5.90 10.75
C LEU A 125 -8.24 -6.91 11.88
N ARG A 126 -9.03 -6.91 12.94
CA ARG A 126 -8.95 -7.95 13.97
C ARG A 126 -9.22 -9.34 13.38
N ALA A 127 -10.24 -9.49 12.55
CA ALA A 127 -10.55 -10.78 11.91
C ALA A 127 -9.44 -11.24 10.95
N VAL A 128 -8.74 -10.32 10.28
CA VAL A 128 -7.54 -10.63 9.48
C VAL A 128 -6.42 -11.17 10.38
N HIS A 129 -6.08 -10.46 11.45
CA HIS A 129 -5.00 -10.84 12.38
C HIS A 129 -5.29 -12.15 13.14
N ASP A 130 -6.56 -12.43 13.43
CA ASP A 130 -6.98 -13.65 14.14
C ASP A 130 -7.35 -14.80 13.18
N SER A 131 -7.16 -14.63 11.86
CA SER A 131 -7.56 -15.63 10.86
C SER A 131 -6.79 -16.95 10.97
N GLY A 132 -5.60 -16.95 11.58
CA GLY A 132 -4.71 -18.10 11.64
C GLY A 132 -4.07 -18.49 10.30
N LEU A 133 -4.26 -17.66 9.26
CA LEU A 133 -3.75 -17.92 7.91
C LEU A 133 -2.23 -17.75 7.81
N GLU A 134 -1.58 -17.03 8.73
CA GLU A 134 -0.12 -16.91 8.78
C GLU A 134 0.59 -18.27 8.70
N ARG A 135 0.00 -19.31 9.31
CA ARG A 135 0.54 -20.67 9.26
C ARG A 135 0.48 -21.30 7.87
N SER A 136 -0.61 -21.02 7.14
CA SER A 136 -0.83 -21.55 5.79
C SER A 136 0.03 -20.85 4.75
N PHE A 137 0.53 -19.66 5.07
CA PHE A 137 1.35 -18.83 4.21
C PHE A 137 2.82 -18.74 4.64
N ALA A 138 3.25 -19.46 5.68
CA ALA A 138 4.58 -19.34 6.29
C ALA A 138 5.75 -19.48 5.29
N ASP A 139 5.60 -20.35 4.28
CA ASP A 139 6.62 -20.58 3.24
C ASP A 139 6.46 -19.69 2.01
N ARG A 140 5.44 -18.82 1.96
CA ARG A 140 5.07 -18.04 0.77
C ARG A 140 5.06 -16.54 0.99
N LEU A 141 4.97 -16.08 2.23
CA LEU A 141 5.00 -14.69 2.61
C LEU A 141 6.33 -14.31 3.27
N PRO A 142 6.77 -13.06 3.09
CA PRO A 142 7.84 -12.54 3.92
C PRO A 142 7.45 -12.61 5.41
N VAL A 143 8.42 -12.95 6.24
CA VAL A 143 8.29 -12.91 7.70
C VAL A 143 9.12 -11.75 8.22
N GLU A 144 8.56 -10.99 9.15
CA GLU A 144 9.25 -9.86 9.75
C GLU A 144 10.57 -10.26 10.41
N THR A 145 11.61 -9.56 10.06
CA THR A 145 12.96 -9.74 10.60
C THR A 145 13.49 -8.49 11.30
N PHE A 146 12.73 -7.39 11.30
CA PHE A 146 13.16 -6.06 11.74
C PHE A 146 14.47 -5.61 11.07
N SER A 147 14.67 -6.05 9.84
CA SER A 147 15.79 -5.66 8.99
C SER A 147 15.34 -4.49 8.14
N LEU A 148 15.90 -3.32 8.35
CA LEU A 148 15.52 -2.11 7.63
C LEU A 148 15.92 -2.22 6.13
N ALA A 149 15.05 -2.81 5.31
CA ALA A 149 15.29 -3.04 3.89
C ALA A 149 15.51 -1.71 3.10
N ALA A 150 14.83 -0.65 3.53
CA ALA A 150 14.95 0.68 2.94
C ALA A 150 16.30 1.36 3.17
N ALA A 151 17.13 0.89 4.11
CA ALA A 151 18.37 1.56 4.46
C ALA A 151 19.36 1.69 3.27
N ALA A 152 19.58 0.61 2.54
CA ALA A 152 20.51 0.63 1.40
C ALA A 152 19.98 1.47 0.21
N PRO A 153 18.71 1.36 -0.21
CA PRO A 153 18.11 2.27 -1.18
C PRO A 153 18.26 3.75 -0.80
N VAL A 154 17.87 4.10 0.43
CA VAL A 154 17.92 5.50 0.89
C VAL A 154 19.36 6.02 0.90
N ARG A 155 20.34 5.25 1.35
CA ARG A 155 21.76 5.66 1.30
C ARG A 155 22.23 5.92 -0.14
N ARG A 156 21.88 5.06 -1.11
CA ARG A 156 22.21 5.28 -2.54
C ARG A 156 21.59 6.55 -3.09
N ILE A 157 20.34 6.86 -2.73
CA ILE A 157 19.66 8.10 -3.11
C ILE A 157 20.42 9.33 -2.59
N PHE A 158 20.87 9.27 -1.33
CA PHE A 158 21.66 10.35 -0.74
C PHE A 158 23.01 10.53 -1.43
N GLU A 159 23.70 9.46 -1.74
CA GLU A 159 24.95 9.51 -2.52
C GLU A 159 24.70 10.14 -3.90
N ALA A 160 23.63 9.75 -4.60
CA ALA A 160 23.26 10.34 -5.88
C ALA A 160 22.96 11.84 -5.73
N ALA A 161 22.19 12.24 -4.72
CA ALA A 161 21.87 13.64 -4.44
C ALA A 161 23.10 14.51 -4.13
N LEU A 162 24.16 13.92 -3.56
CA LEU A 162 25.40 14.60 -3.21
C LEU A 162 26.36 14.70 -4.41
N LEU A 163 26.45 13.67 -5.25
CA LEU A 163 27.50 13.49 -6.24
C LEU A 163 27.06 13.76 -7.67
N GLN A 164 25.75 13.70 -7.95
CA GLN A 164 25.24 13.82 -9.32
C GLN A 164 24.61 15.20 -9.60
N THR A 165 24.57 15.51 -10.88
CA THR A 165 23.83 16.65 -11.42
C THR A 165 22.62 16.14 -12.21
N PHE A 166 21.48 16.76 -12.01
CA PHE A 166 20.22 16.34 -12.61
C PHE A 166 19.74 17.33 -13.66
N GLY A 167 19.22 16.84 -14.78
CA GLY A 167 18.65 17.65 -15.86
C GLY A 167 17.28 18.25 -15.50
N SER A 168 16.43 17.45 -14.84
CA SER A 168 15.08 17.87 -14.43
C SER A 168 15.13 18.91 -13.30
N PRO A 169 14.31 19.99 -13.36
CA PRO A 169 14.13 20.93 -12.27
C PRO A 169 13.67 20.26 -10.96
N ALA A 170 12.70 19.36 -11.02
CA ALA A 170 12.18 18.62 -9.87
C ALA A 170 13.29 17.76 -9.22
N ALA A 171 14.08 17.04 -10.03
CA ALA A 171 15.19 16.25 -9.51
C ALA A 171 16.28 17.12 -8.85
N ARG A 172 16.57 18.31 -9.41
CA ARG A 172 17.49 19.28 -8.76
C ARG A 172 16.94 19.79 -7.43
N GLN A 173 15.63 20.07 -7.36
CA GLN A 173 14.96 20.49 -6.13
C GLN A 173 15.05 19.40 -5.06
N LEU A 174 14.73 18.15 -5.41
CA LEU A 174 14.83 17.02 -4.49
C LEU A 174 16.28 16.81 -4.02
N ALA A 175 17.26 16.87 -4.90
CA ALA A 175 18.66 16.74 -4.53
C ALA A 175 19.12 17.84 -3.57
N ALA A 176 18.69 19.08 -3.78
CA ALA A 176 18.96 20.20 -2.86
C ALA A 176 18.31 19.94 -1.50
N PHE A 177 17.06 19.51 -1.49
CA PHE A 177 16.33 19.15 -0.27
C PHE A 177 17.00 17.99 0.49
N CYS A 178 17.38 16.90 -0.19
CA CYS A 178 18.11 15.78 0.42
C CYS A 178 19.40 16.26 1.08
N ARG A 179 20.17 17.12 0.42
CA ARG A 179 21.38 17.70 1.02
C ARG A 179 21.09 18.52 2.27
N GLN A 180 20.02 19.32 2.25
CA GLN A 180 19.60 20.12 3.41
C GLN A 180 19.13 19.25 4.58
N GLN A 181 18.44 18.14 4.30
CA GLN A 181 17.88 17.23 5.31
C GLN A 181 18.81 16.06 5.68
N ALA A 182 20.03 16.02 5.14
CA ALA A 182 20.94 14.88 5.30
C ALA A 182 21.15 14.44 6.74
N GLY A 183 21.29 15.41 7.68
CA GLY A 183 21.43 15.12 9.09
C GLY A 183 20.18 14.47 9.70
N ARG A 184 18.97 14.94 9.37
CA ARG A 184 17.71 14.35 9.87
C ARG A 184 17.49 12.94 9.34
N ILE A 185 17.73 12.74 8.06
CA ILE A 185 17.56 11.43 7.43
C ILE A 185 18.60 10.44 7.96
N GLY A 186 19.85 10.88 8.15
CA GLY A 186 20.87 10.06 8.80
C GLY A 186 20.47 9.63 10.21
N ALA A 187 19.96 10.57 11.02
CA ALA A 187 19.46 10.27 12.36
C ALA A 187 18.25 9.33 12.36
N THR A 188 17.34 9.48 11.37
CA THR A 188 16.18 8.58 11.20
C THR A 188 16.62 7.17 10.87
N LEU A 189 17.57 7.00 9.93
CA LEU A 189 18.16 5.71 9.57
C LEU A 189 18.82 5.05 10.79
N GLU A 190 19.68 5.77 11.51
CA GLU A 190 20.35 5.25 12.70
C GLU A 190 19.36 4.81 13.77
N ARG A 191 18.33 5.64 14.03
CA ARG A 191 17.29 5.32 15.02
C ARG A 191 16.50 4.07 14.62
N ALA A 192 16.11 3.94 13.35
CA ALA A 192 15.41 2.77 12.85
C ALA A 192 16.27 1.50 12.96
N GLU A 193 17.57 1.58 12.60
CA GLU A 193 18.50 0.45 12.73
C GLU A 193 18.68 0.00 14.17
N VAL A 194 18.80 0.95 15.11
CA VAL A 194 18.91 0.67 16.55
C VAL A 194 17.64 0.00 17.08
N LEU A 195 16.45 0.55 16.75
CA LEU A 195 15.18 -0.06 17.13
C LEU A 195 15.02 -1.45 16.52
N GLY A 196 15.31 -1.63 15.23
CA GLY A 196 15.27 -2.93 14.58
C GLY A 196 16.17 -3.96 15.29
N ALA A 197 17.37 -3.57 15.71
CA ALA A 197 18.27 -4.43 16.47
C ALA A 197 17.70 -4.83 17.85
N LEU A 198 17.04 -3.91 18.55
CA LEU A 198 16.37 -4.18 19.84
C LEU A 198 15.17 -5.10 19.67
N LEU A 199 14.33 -4.87 18.65
CA LEU A 199 13.12 -5.64 18.39
C LEU A 199 13.45 -7.08 17.94
N ARG A 200 14.52 -7.31 17.20
CA ARG A 200 15.01 -8.67 16.86
C ARG A 200 15.31 -9.55 18.07
N ALA A 201 15.64 -8.96 19.19
CA ALA A 201 15.92 -9.70 20.43
C ALA A 201 14.65 -10.04 21.23
N ARG A 202 13.48 -9.60 20.77
CA ARG A 202 12.18 -9.84 21.43
C ARG A 202 11.42 -10.95 20.72
N SER A 203 10.42 -11.48 21.40
CA SER A 203 9.44 -12.40 20.83
C SER A 203 8.14 -11.66 20.59
N PHE A 204 7.56 -11.83 19.42
CA PHE A 204 6.28 -11.26 19.03
C PHE A 204 5.30 -12.35 18.61
N ASP A 205 4.02 -12.13 18.86
CA ASP A 205 2.95 -12.86 18.20
C ASP A 205 2.85 -12.36 16.76
N LEU A 206 3.24 -13.22 15.81
CA LEU A 206 3.21 -12.92 14.41
C LEU A 206 1.83 -13.27 13.84
N VAL A 207 1.26 -12.36 13.08
CA VAL A 207 -0.06 -12.49 12.44
C VAL A 207 0.05 -12.19 10.94
N LEU A 208 -0.98 -12.52 10.19
CA LEU A 208 -1.09 -12.06 8.80
C LEU A 208 -1.39 -10.56 8.81
N CYS A 209 -0.52 -9.76 8.19
CA CYS A 209 -0.67 -8.32 8.05
C CYS A 209 -0.92 -7.90 6.60
N HIS A 210 -1.68 -6.83 6.43
CA HIS A 210 -1.89 -6.15 5.16
C HIS A 210 -0.66 -5.34 4.74
N THR A 211 0.00 -4.71 5.69
CA THR A 211 1.20 -3.85 5.61
C THR A 211 1.04 -2.46 5.01
N ASP A 212 -0.08 -2.18 4.34
CA ASP A 212 -0.36 -0.88 3.72
C ASP A 212 -1.84 -0.45 3.89
N ILE A 213 -2.41 -0.65 5.08
CA ILE A 213 -3.85 -0.43 5.35
C ILE A 213 -4.18 1.03 5.70
N HIS A 214 -3.64 1.97 4.94
CA HIS A 214 -3.97 3.38 5.11
C HIS A 214 -5.32 3.76 4.47
N ALA A 215 -5.79 4.99 4.74
CA ALA A 215 -7.12 5.45 4.34
C ALA A 215 -7.40 5.41 2.81
N ALA A 216 -6.38 5.42 1.96
CA ALA A 216 -6.59 5.28 0.52
C ALA A 216 -6.94 3.83 0.12
N ASN A 217 -6.57 2.84 0.93
CA ASN A 217 -6.82 1.41 0.73
C ASN A 217 -8.06 0.90 1.48
N ILE A 218 -8.88 1.82 1.98
CA ILE A 218 -10.21 1.55 2.55
C ILE A 218 -11.23 2.24 1.65
N LEU A 219 -12.05 1.47 0.94
CA LEU A 219 -13.16 2.00 0.16
C LEU A 219 -14.41 2.13 1.03
N VAL A 220 -15.02 3.30 1.02
CA VAL A 220 -16.36 3.55 1.59
C VAL A 220 -17.36 3.34 0.46
N THR A 221 -18.19 2.33 0.58
CA THR A 221 -19.17 1.98 -0.44
C THR A 221 -20.36 2.94 -0.44
N ASP A 222 -21.06 3.04 -1.57
CA ASP A 222 -22.25 3.89 -1.69
C ASP A 222 -23.39 3.40 -0.75
N GLU A 223 -23.40 2.13 -0.34
CA GLU A 223 -24.31 1.56 0.65
C GLU A 223 -23.89 1.85 2.10
N GLY A 224 -22.78 2.56 2.31
CA GLY A 224 -22.29 2.97 3.62
C GLY A 224 -21.42 1.95 4.34
N GLY A 225 -21.06 0.82 3.70
CA GLY A 225 -20.07 -0.14 4.19
C GLY A 225 -18.62 0.30 3.94
N ILE A 226 -17.68 -0.56 4.30
CA ILE A 226 -16.26 -0.43 3.94
C ILE A 226 -15.77 -1.69 3.26
N VAL A 227 -14.68 -1.56 2.47
CA VAL A 227 -13.95 -2.68 1.86
C VAL A 227 -12.46 -2.40 1.90
N LEU A 228 -11.67 -3.37 2.36
CA LEU A 228 -10.21 -3.32 2.33
C LEU A 228 -9.70 -3.81 0.98
N VAL A 229 -8.84 -3.01 0.36
CA VAL A 229 -8.30 -3.26 -0.99
C VAL A 229 -6.78 -3.14 -0.98
N ASP A 230 -6.16 -3.52 -2.10
CA ASP A 230 -4.72 -3.38 -2.37
C ASP A 230 -3.81 -4.22 -1.46
N TRP A 231 -3.98 -5.53 -1.55
CA TRP A 231 -3.20 -6.55 -0.85
C TRP A 231 -1.86 -6.85 -1.57
N ASP A 232 -1.14 -5.84 -2.01
CA ASP A 232 0.04 -6.05 -2.87
C ASP A 232 1.26 -6.61 -2.12
N ALA A 233 1.39 -6.33 -0.83
CA ALA A 233 2.55 -6.71 -0.03
C ALA A 233 2.22 -7.37 1.32
N PRO A 234 1.30 -8.37 1.39
CA PRO A 234 0.98 -9.00 2.65
C PRO A 234 2.21 -9.69 3.23
N MET A 235 2.34 -9.69 4.56
CA MET A 235 3.44 -10.36 5.24
C MET A 235 3.00 -10.95 6.58
N ILE A 236 3.87 -11.74 7.18
CA ILE A 236 3.71 -12.28 8.53
C ILE A 236 4.56 -11.42 9.47
N ALA A 237 3.90 -10.63 10.31
CA ALA A 237 4.54 -9.63 11.17
C ALA A 237 3.79 -9.45 12.50
N PRO A 238 4.37 -8.76 13.47
CA PRO A 238 3.60 -8.22 14.59
C PRO A 238 2.48 -7.30 14.09
N ARG A 239 1.35 -7.32 14.79
CA ARG A 239 0.16 -6.52 14.46
C ARG A 239 0.42 -5.02 14.40
N GLU A 240 1.46 -4.55 15.03
CA GLU A 240 1.93 -3.16 14.99
C GLU A 240 2.27 -2.71 13.58
N ARG A 241 2.60 -3.65 12.67
CA ARG A 241 2.85 -3.39 11.24
C ARG A 241 1.61 -2.80 10.54
N ASP A 242 0.41 -3.18 10.96
CA ASP A 242 -0.85 -2.61 10.46
C ASP A 242 -1.38 -1.49 11.38
N LEU A 243 -1.23 -1.64 12.70
CA LEU A 243 -1.71 -0.66 13.67
C LEU A 243 -1.02 0.71 13.55
N LEU A 244 0.17 0.80 12.94
CA LEU A 244 0.83 2.07 12.65
C LEU A 244 -0.01 3.03 11.79
N PHE A 245 -0.94 2.49 10.99
CA PHE A 245 -1.85 3.26 10.14
C PHE A 245 -3.05 3.83 10.91
N VAL A 246 -3.21 3.46 12.18
CA VAL A 246 -4.29 3.92 13.06
C VAL A 246 -3.75 4.71 14.24
N ILE A 247 -2.83 4.13 15.02
CA ILE A 247 -2.32 4.73 16.27
C ILE A 247 -1.57 6.02 15.95
N GLY A 248 -2.17 7.17 16.25
CA GLY A 248 -1.60 8.50 16.00
C GLY A 248 -1.13 8.73 14.56
N SER A 249 -1.66 7.99 13.60
CA SER A 249 -1.21 7.99 12.21
C SER A 249 -1.42 9.32 11.50
N ARG A 250 -0.49 9.64 10.59
CA ARG A 250 -0.57 10.76 9.65
C ARG A 250 -0.36 10.32 8.20
N ILE A 251 -0.34 9.01 7.97
CA ILE A 251 -0.16 8.41 6.64
C ILE A 251 -1.46 8.55 5.87
N ALA A 252 -1.40 9.10 4.66
CA ALA A 252 -2.51 9.45 3.80
C ALA A 252 -3.48 10.50 4.40
N ARG A 253 -3.80 10.39 5.68
CA ARG A 253 -4.55 11.40 6.46
C ARG A 253 -4.21 11.28 7.94
N ARG A 254 -4.46 12.34 8.70
CA ARG A 254 -4.36 12.28 10.14
C ARG A 254 -5.54 11.48 10.71
N VAL A 255 -5.24 10.56 11.62
CA VAL A 255 -6.22 9.87 12.46
C VAL A 255 -6.37 10.66 13.76
N GLU A 256 -7.58 11.07 14.08
CA GLU A 256 -7.85 11.84 15.30
C GLU A 256 -8.07 10.89 16.50
N PRO A 257 -7.81 11.32 17.75
CA PRO A 257 -7.91 10.43 18.91
C PRO A 257 -9.30 9.78 19.10
N HIS A 258 -10.39 10.45 18.69
CA HIS A 258 -11.72 9.87 18.76
C HIS A 258 -11.92 8.78 17.69
N GLU A 259 -11.33 8.92 16.50
CA GLU A 259 -11.37 7.93 15.43
C GLU A 259 -10.60 6.67 15.83
N GLU A 260 -9.40 6.85 16.41
CA GLU A 260 -8.61 5.75 16.99
C GLU A 260 -9.39 5.01 18.07
N ALA A 261 -10.08 5.73 18.97
CA ALA A 261 -10.92 5.12 19.98
C ALA A 261 -12.05 4.28 19.35
N ARG A 262 -12.72 4.77 18.28
CA ARG A 262 -13.76 4.02 17.54
C ARG A 262 -13.19 2.78 16.86
N PHE A 263 -11.99 2.88 16.28
CA PHE A 263 -11.32 1.72 15.72
C PHE A 263 -11.11 0.63 16.79
N PHE A 264 -10.59 0.98 17.97
CA PHE A 264 -10.35 0.01 19.04
C PHE A 264 -11.62 -0.52 19.70
N GLU A 265 -12.75 0.20 19.63
CA GLU A 265 -14.05 -0.39 19.97
C GLU A 265 -14.40 -1.60 19.10
N GLY A 266 -14.02 -1.59 17.82
CA GLY A 266 -14.22 -2.71 16.89
C GLY A 266 -13.08 -3.75 16.94
N TYR A 267 -11.84 -3.30 17.02
CA TYR A 267 -10.66 -4.17 17.06
C TYR A 267 -10.55 -4.94 18.38
N GLY A 268 -11.02 -4.35 19.46
CA GLY A 268 -10.93 -4.89 20.81
C GLY A 268 -9.60 -4.55 21.50
N THR A 269 -9.48 -5.03 22.72
CA THR A 269 -8.29 -4.81 23.55
C THR A 269 -7.09 -5.59 23.02
N VAL A 270 -5.95 -4.93 22.94
CA VAL A 270 -4.67 -5.50 22.53
C VAL A 270 -3.54 -4.79 23.28
N GLU A 271 -2.51 -5.52 23.63
CA GLU A 271 -1.26 -4.96 24.07
C GLU A 271 -0.42 -4.58 22.84
N VAL A 272 0.04 -3.34 22.78
CA VAL A 272 0.81 -2.78 21.66
C VAL A 272 2.21 -2.46 22.14
N ASP A 273 3.23 -2.92 21.43
CA ASP A 273 4.62 -2.51 21.70
C ASP A 273 4.88 -1.13 21.09
N PRO A 274 5.09 -0.08 21.91
CA PRO A 274 5.27 1.28 21.43
C PRO A 274 6.57 1.45 20.61
N GLU A 275 7.63 0.68 20.88
CA GLU A 275 8.87 0.76 20.12
C GLU A 275 8.72 0.11 18.74
N ALA A 276 7.89 -0.93 18.61
CA ALA A 276 7.55 -1.50 17.31
C ALA A 276 6.75 -0.52 16.44
N ILE A 277 5.78 0.20 17.01
CA ILE A 277 5.06 1.28 16.29
C ILE A 277 6.04 2.35 15.78
N VAL A 278 6.99 2.78 16.62
CA VAL A 278 7.99 3.79 16.24
C VAL A 278 8.90 3.27 15.11
N TYR A 279 9.38 2.02 15.25
CA TYR A 279 10.18 1.37 14.22
C TYR A 279 9.46 1.36 12.87
N TYR A 280 8.22 0.91 12.83
CA TYR A 280 7.43 0.82 11.60
C TYR A 280 7.11 2.21 11.01
N ARG A 281 6.94 3.24 11.83
CA ARG A 281 6.81 4.62 11.34
C ARG A 281 8.08 5.10 10.63
N TYR A 282 9.26 4.84 11.21
CA TYR A 282 10.53 5.19 10.58
C TYR A 282 10.76 4.37 9.31
N GLU A 283 10.50 3.07 9.36
CA GLU A 283 10.63 2.19 8.20
C GLU A 283 9.76 2.69 7.05
N ARG A 284 8.48 2.99 7.29
CA ARG A 284 7.56 3.50 6.27
C ARG A 284 8.04 4.82 5.66
N ILE A 285 8.49 5.77 6.47
CA ILE A 285 9.01 7.04 5.99
C ILE A 285 10.23 6.82 5.08
N LEU A 286 11.12 5.90 5.47
CA LEU A 286 12.32 5.60 4.71
C LEU A 286 12.00 4.82 3.42
N GLU A 287 11.00 3.93 3.45
CA GLU A 287 10.48 3.26 2.25
C GLU A 287 9.91 4.27 1.24
N ASP A 288 9.02 5.16 1.70
CA ASP A 288 8.41 6.17 0.84
C ASP A 288 9.47 7.12 0.25
N ILE A 289 10.43 7.60 1.07
CA ILE A 289 11.56 8.39 0.56
C ILE A 289 12.36 7.59 -0.48
N GLY A 290 12.60 6.30 -0.22
CA GLY A 290 13.37 5.42 -1.10
C GLY A 290 12.70 5.24 -2.45
N VAL A 291 11.40 5.00 -2.48
CA VAL A 291 10.62 4.76 -3.70
C VAL A 291 10.45 6.05 -4.51
N ASP A 292 9.95 7.11 -3.87
CA ASP A 292 9.64 8.35 -4.57
C ASP A 292 10.90 9.04 -5.10
N ALA A 293 11.96 9.10 -4.30
CA ALA A 293 13.21 9.72 -4.73
C ALA A 293 13.93 8.89 -5.81
N ALA A 294 13.86 7.56 -5.76
CA ALA A 294 14.41 6.71 -6.83
C ALA A 294 13.67 6.96 -8.16
N SER A 295 12.36 7.10 -8.12
CA SER A 295 11.52 7.41 -9.26
C SER A 295 11.87 8.79 -9.87
N VAL A 296 12.00 9.82 -9.03
CA VAL A 296 12.37 11.19 -9.48
C VAL A 296 13.77 11.23 -10.10
N PHE A 297 14.74 10.45 -9.58
CA PHE A 297 16.13 10.49 -10.06
C PHE A 297 16.40 9.55 -11.23
N GLY A 298 15.64 8.47 -11.39
CA GLY A 298 15.97 7.38 -12.30
C GLY A 298 14.99 7.11 -13.43
N ASP A 299 13.76 7.68 -13.41
CA ASP A 299 12.75 7.41 -14.42
C ASP A 299 12.63 8.57 -15.43
N ASP A 300 13.29 8.42 -16.59
CA ASP A 300 13.25 9.42 -17.66
C ASP A 300 11.91 9.44 -18.43
N SER A 301 11.02 8.47 -18.21
CA SER A 301 9.72 8.39 -18.89
C SER A 301 8.65 9.27 -18.23
N GLN A 302 8.87 9.73 -17.00
CA GLN A 302 7.91 10.55 -16.28
C GLN A 302 7.86 11.99 -16.77
N THR A 303 6.66 12.57 -16.72
CA THR A 303 6.48 14.01 -16.94
C THR A 303 7.08 14.81 -15.78
N GLU A 304 7.46 16.06 -16.04
CA GLU A 304 7.98 16.95 -14.99
C GLU A 304 6.92 17.25 -13.92
N GLU A 305 5.66 17.27 -14.29
CA GLU A 305 4.54 17.44 -13.34
C GLU A 305 4.43 16.25 -12.36
N THR A 306 4.54 15.03 -12.87
CA THR A 306 4.55 13.82 -12.03
C THR A 306 5.74 13.80 -11.08
N ARG A 307 6.94 14.14 -11.58
CA ARG A 307 8.13 14.28 -10.73
C ARG A 307 7.96 15.35 -9.66
N GLN A 308 7.39 16.51 -10.00
CA GLN A 308 7.16 17.57 -9.02
C GLN A 308 6.20 17.13 -7.91
N ALA A 309 5.12 16.41 -8.24
CA ALA A 309 4.20 15.87 -7.26
C ALA A 309 4.88 14.91 -6.27
N GLN A 310 5.80 14.05 -6.75
CA GLN A 310 6.59 13.16 -5.90
C GLN A 310 7.57 13.93 -5.00
N VAL A 311 8.22 14.98 -5.55
CA VAL A 311 9.10 15.86 -4.75
C VAL A 311 8.31 16.52 -3.62
N ASP A 312 7.13 17.07 -3.93
CA ASP A 312 6.27 17.74 -2.94
C ASP A 312 5.82 16.74 -1.85
N LEU A 313 5.52 15.50 -2.23
CA LEU A 313 5.19 14.42 -1.29
C LEU A 313 6.35 14.13 -0.34
N VAL A 314 7.56 13.87 -0.86
CA VAL A 314 8.76 13.63 -0.02
C VAL A 314 9.03 14.82 0.90
N MET A 315 8.95 16.04 0.41
CA MET A 315 9.15 17.25 1.22
C MET A 315 8.11 17.37 2.34
N SER A 316 6.88 16.96 2.10
CA SER A 316 5.79 16.99 3.09
C SER A 316 6.06 16.13 4.32
N PHE A 317 6.81 15.04 4.20
CA PHE A 317 7.16 14.16 5.32
C PHE A 317 7.99 14.89 6.39
N PHE A 318 8.76 15.90 5.99
CA PHE A 318 9.64 16.69 6.85
C PHE A 318 9.00 18.01 7.34
N ALA A 319 7.81 18.34 6.87
CA ALA A 319 7.10 19.54 7.28
C ALA A 319 6.76 19.52 8.79
N PRO A 320 6.57 20.69 9.42
CA PRO A 320 6.04 20.74 10.78
C PRO A 320 4.72 19.96 10.89
N GLY A 321 4.68 18.96 11.76
CA GLY A 321 3.53 18.06 11.88
C GLY A 321 3.38 17.01 10.77
N GLY A 322 4.37 16.84 9.90
CA GLY A 322 4.46 15.75 8.95
C GLY A 322 4.76 14.40 9.59
N MET A 323 4.93 13.36 8.76
CA MET A 323 5.12 11.99 9.23
C MET A 323 6.35 11.83 10.15
N LEU A 324 7.48 12.46 9.80
CA LEU A 324 8.70 12.39 10.61
C LEU A 324 8.51 13.01 12.00
N ALA A 325 7.83 14.17 12.09
CA ALA A 325 7.53 14.80 13.37
C ALA A 325 6.62 13.94 14.26
N SER A 326 5.71 13.15 13.67
CA SER A 326 4.86 12.21 14.42
C SER A 326 5.61 10.96 14.88
N ALA A 327 6.61 10.50 14.11
CA ALA A 327 7.45 9.39 14.52
C ALA A 327 8.40 9.74 15.67
N GLU A 328 8.81 11.00 15.77
CA GLU A 328 9.68 11.52 16.84
C GLU A 328 8.93 11.78 18.17
N GLN A 329 7.59 11.86 18.13
CA GLN A 329 6.73 12.10 19.31
C GLN A 329 6.20 10.77 19.87
N VAL A 330 6.92 10.14 20.78
CA VAL A 330 6.48 8.94 21.52
C VAL A 330 6.59 9.18 23.00
#